data_61a8360a94af03fdf574e0d7fd027a6b
#
_entry.id   61a8360a94af03fdf574e0d7fd027a6b
#
_cell.length_a   1.000
_cell.length_b   1.000
_cell.length_c   1.000
_cell.angle_alpha   90.00
_cell.angle_beta   90.00
_cell.angle_gamma   90.00
#
_symmetry.space_group_name_H-M   'P 1'
#
loop_
_entity.id
_entity.type
_entity.pdbx_description
1 polymer ?
#
loop_
_entity_poly.entity_id
_entity_poly.type
_entity_poly.pdbx_seq_one_letter_code
_entity_poly.pdbx_strand_id
1 'polypeptide(L)'
;MTTVEEIQKLKKEKNAVILAHYYVRPEVQEIADYIGDSFYLSKVATKLQEKTIVFCGVSFMGESAKILNPEKTVLMPDMTADCPMAHMADVETIRKMRKEYDDLAVVCYINSTAALKEYSDVCVTSANAVKIVKELPNKNIFFIPDRNLAHFVADHVPEKNFVYNNGFCPTHERMEPEDVAEVKRRHPGAQIVAHGECRAELLAMADYVGSTSGIIQYVSASDCQEFIVCTEEGVGYKLKEQNLEKTFYYPDKLPVCPNMKKNTLEKILHVLQTGENEVHVDAKLRENSKKPLEKMLELAAK
;
A
#
# COMPACT_ATOMS: atom_id res chain seq x y z
N MET A 1 -0.06 33.99 6.98
CA MET A 1 -0.46 32.82 6.14
C MET A 1 -0.12 31.59 6.93
N THR A 2 -1.05 30.67 7.09
CA THR A 2 -0.80 29.39 7.75
C THR A 2 -0.02 28.48 6.80
N THR A 3 0.63 27.42 7.33
CA THR A 3 1.32 26.39 6.51
C THR A 3 0.40 25.82 5.43
N VAL A 4 -0.86 25.53 5.77
CA VAL A 4 -1.85 25.00 4.84
C VAL A 4 -2.18 26.00 3.72
N GLU A 5 -2.40 27.29 4.06
CA GLU A 5 -2.66 28.33 3.06
C GLU A 5 -1.49 28.49 2.07
N GLU A 6 -0.26 28.40 2.57
CA GLU A 6 0.94 28.48 1.74
C GLU A 6 1.10 27.26 0.83
N ILE A 7 0.85 26.04 1.35
CA ILE A 7 0.82 24.81 0.56
C ILE A 7 -0.21 24.93 -0.58
N GLN A 8 -1.44 25.38 -0.28
CA GLN A 8 -2.50 25.52 -1.28
C GLN A 8 -2.16 26.57 -2.35
N LYS A 9 -1.47 27.64 -1.98
CA LYS A 9 -0.97 28.65 -2.92
C LYS A 9 0.10 28.06 -3.85
N LEU A 10 1.16 27.47 -3.29
CA LEU A 10 2.26 26.89 -4.05
C LEU A 10 1.82 25.74 -4.95
N LYS A 11 0.87 24.93 -4.49
CA LYS A 11 0.26 23.86 -5.30
C LYS A 11 -0.33 24.41 -6.61
N LYS A 12 -1.05 25.53 -6.56
CA LYS A 12 -1.60 26.18 -7.76
C LYS A 12 -0.50 26.79 -8.63
N GLU A 13 0.45 27.51 -8.04
CA GLU A 13 1.55 28.17 -8.75
C GLU A 13 2.44 27.19 -9.49
N LYS A 14 2.67 26.00 -8.91
CA LYS A 14 3.54 24.96 -9.47
C LYS A 14 2.80 23.91 -10.29
N ASN A 15 1.51 24.05 -10.52
CA ASN A 15 0.66 23.04 -11.15
C ASN A 15 0.91 21.66 -10.53
N ALA A 16 0.78 21.60 -9.20
CA ALA A 16 1.08 20.43 -8.39
C ALA A 16 -0.19 19.82 -7.78
N VAL A 17 -0.16 18.50 -7.61
CA VAL A 17 -1.20 17.70 -6.94
C VAL A 17 -0.59 16.93 -5.77
N ILE A 18 -1.32 16.78 -4.69
CA ILE A 18 -0.90 16.02 -3.51
C ILE A 18 -1.64 14.69 -3.49
N LEU A 19 -0.90 13.60 -3.57
CA LEU A 19 -1.39 12.22 -3.38
C LEU A 19 -0.99 11.74 -1.99
N ALA A 20 -1.93 11.22 -1.19
CA ALA A 20 -1.66 10.76 0.17
C ALA A 20 -2.17 9.34 0.39
N HIS A 21 -1.34 8.49 0.99
CA HIS A 21 -1.77 7.19 1.44
C HIS A 21 -2.62 7.31 2.71
N TYR A 22 -3.59 6.41 2.93
CA TYR A 22 -4.43 6.37 4.14
C TYR A 22 -3.64 6.28 5.46
N TYR A 23 -2.37 5.86 5.42
CA TYR A 23 -1.54 5.66 6.61
C TYR A 23 -0.72 6.90 7.01
N VAL A 24 -0.76 7.98 6.24
CA VAL A 24 -0.10 9.23 6.65
C VAL A 24 -0.92 9.92 7.74
N ARG A 25 -0.35 10.97 8.31
CA ARG A 25 -0.99 11.75 9.38
C ARG A 25 -2.33 12.35 8.93
N PRO A 26 -3.32 12.50 9.84
CA PRO A 26 -4.61 13.09 9.50
C PRO A 26 -4.52 14.46 8.81
N GLU A 27 -3.65 15.35 9.32
CA GLU A 27 -3.45 16.68 8.77
C GLU A 27 -2.88 16.68 7.34
N VAL A 28 -2.16 15.62 6.96
CA VAL A 28 -1.67 15.42 5.59
C VAL A 28 -2.78 14.87 4.69
N GLN A 29 -3.61 13.97 5.22
CA GLN A 29 -4.79 13.47 4.50
C GLN A 29 -5.76 14.62 4.19
N GLU A 30 -6.00 15.51 5.15
CA GLU A 30 -6.93 16.65 5.03
C GLU A 30 -6.59 17.60 3.88
N ILE A 31 -5.30 17.82 3.59
CA ILE A 31 -4.86 18.73 2.52
C ILE A 31 -4.65 18.06 1.17
N ALA A 32 -4.74 16.71 1.11
CA ALA A 32 -4.47 15.95 -0.10
C ALA A 32 -5.62 16.08 -1.12
N ASP A 33 -5.26 16.10 -2.41
CA ASP A 33 -6.24 16.08 -3.50
C ASP A 33 -6.83 14.69 -3.71
N TYR A 34 -6.01 13.67 -3.48
CA TYR A 34 -6.43 12.27 -3.57
C TYR A 34 -5.85 11.48 -2.40
N ILE A 35 -6.73 10.75 -1.72
CA ILE A 35 -6.37 9.88 -0.61
C ILE A 35 -6.74 8.44 -1.01
N GLY A 36 -5.84 7.50 -0.81
CA GLY A 36 -6.10 6.12 -1.22
C GLY A 36 -5.06 5.11 -0.75
N ASP A 37 -5.30 3.85 -1.12
CA ASP A 37 -4.28 2.81 -1.06
C ASP A 37 -3.33 2.87 -2.27
N SER A 38 -2.31 2.01 -2.26
CA SER A 38 -1.28 1.99 -3.31
C SER A 38 -1.86 1.76 -4.71
N PHE A 39 -2.92 0.94 -4.84
CA PHE A 39 -3.54 0.69 -6.14
C PHE A 39 -4.30 1.91 -6.66
N TYR A 40 -5.15 2.49 -5.82
CA TYR A 40 -5.91 3.67 -6.18
C TYR A 40 -5.00 4.83 -6.58
N LEU A 41 -3.96 5.11 -5.79
CA LEU A 41 -3.03 6.20 -6.05
C LEU A 41 -2.20 5.96 -7.32
N SER A 42 -1.77 4.72 -7.59
CA SER A 42 -1.09 4.37 -8.85
C SER A 42 -2.00 4.62 -10.06
N LYS A 43 -3.28 4.22 -9.97
CA LYS A 43 -4.27 4.44 -11.02
C LYS A 43 -4.59 5.91 -11.24
N VAL A 44 -4.71 6.68 -10.16
CA VAL A 44 -4.93 8.14 -10.24
C VAL A 44 -3.73 8.82 -10.89
N ALA A 45 -2.52 8.50 -10.47
CA ALA A 45 -1.30 9.11 -10.97
C ALA A 45 -1.19 9.09 -12.50
N THR A 46 -1.66 8.01 -13.16
CA THR A 46 -1.64 7.90 -14.64
C THR A 46 -2.64 8.80 -15.37
N LYS A 47 -3.58 9.41 -14.66
CA LYS A 47 -4.67 10.23 -15.24
C LYS A 47 -4.52 11.72 -14.97
N LEU A 48 -3.57 12.11 -14.13
CA LEU A 48 -3.35 13.49 -13.73
C LEU A 48 -2.87 14.34 -14.90
N GLN A 49 -3.31 15.60 -14.92
CA GLN A 49 -2.86 16.60 -15.88
C GLN A 49 -1.75 17.49 -15.29
N GLU A 50 -1.62 17.51 -13.99
CA GLU A 50 -0.63 18.27 -13.24
C GLU A 50 0.78 17.78 -13.58
N LYS A 51 1.73 18.74 -13.62
CA LYS A 51 3.13 18.46 -13.94
C LYS A 51 3.91 17.94 -12.76
N THR A 52 3.50 18.31 -11.56
CA THR A 52 4.18 17.94 -10.31
C THR A 52 3.26 17.12 -9.42
N ILE A 53 3.74 15.98 -8.95
CA ILE A 53 3.09 15.12 -7.97
C ILE A 53 3.88 15.22 -6.66
N VAL A 54 3.25 15.67 -5.59
CA VAL A 54 3.79 15.49 -4.24
C VAL A 54 3.19 14.21 -3.67
N PHE A 55 4.03 13.18 -3.53
CA PHE A 55 3.58 11.87 -3.09
C PHE A 55 3.85 11.66 -1.59
N CYS A 56 2.80 11.77 -0.77
CA CYS A 56 2.83 11.53 0.67
C CYS A 56 2.65 10.03 0.95
N GLY A 57 3.75 9.32 1.08
CA GLY A 57 3.81 7.87 1.27
C GLY A 57 5.24 7.43 1.58
N VAL A 58 5.60 6.23 1.12
CA VAL A 58 6.95 5.66 1.25
C VAL A 58 7.61 5.48 -0.12
N SER A 59 8.94 5.28 -0.14
CA SER A 59 9.83 5.32 -1.31
C SER A 59 9.31 4.56 -2.54
N PHE A 60 8.90 3.30 -2.39
CA PHE A 60 8.42 2.48 -3.51
C PHE A 60 7.16 3.06 -4.20
N MET A 61 6.37 3.87 -3.50
CA MET A 61 5.18 4.53 -4.04
C MET A 61 5.58 5.70 -4.93
N GLY A 62 6.54 6.51 -4.47
CA GLY A 62 7.15 7.58 -5.27
C GLY A 62 7.85 7.02 -6.51
N GLU A 63 8.64 5.93 -6.37
CA GLU A 63 9.23 5.22 -7.49
C GLU A 63 8.16 4.75 -8.50
N SER A 64 7.10 4.09 -8.03
CA SER A 64 6.02 3.60 -8.91
C SER A 64 5.31 4.74 -9.64
N ALA A 65 5.08 5.86 -8.96
CA ALA A 65 4.52 7.07 -9.59
C ALA A 65 5.45 7.63 -10.67
N LYS A 66 6.78 7.71 -10.42
CA LYS A 66 7.78 8.17 -11.40
C LYS A 66 7.93 7.21 -12.58
N ILE A 67 7.88 5.89 -12.33
CA ILE A 67 7.94 4.86 -13.37
C ILE A 67 6.75 4.98 -14.33
N LEU A 68 5.55 5.17 -13.79
CA LEU A 68 4.32 5.30 -14.57
C LEU A 68 4.17 6.67 -15.25
N ASN A 69 4.84 7.71 -14.75
CA ASN A 69 4.75 9.10 -15.25
C ASN A 69 6.16 9.70 -15.39
N PRO A 70 6.97 9.21 -16.34
CA PRO A 70 8.36 9.61 -16.45
C PRO A 70 8.54 11.10 -16.78
N GLU A 71 7.55 11.73 -17.41
CA GLU A 71 7.53 13.14 -17.78
C GLU A 71 7.19 14.08 -16.62
N LYS A 72 6.64 13.56 -15.52
CA LYS A 72 6.23 14.37 -14.37
C LYS A 72 7.36 14.49 -13.33
N THR A 73 7.39 15.60 -12.65
CA THR A 73 8.17 15.75 -11.41
C THR A 73 7.42 15.06 -10.27
N VAL A 74 8.06 14.08 -9.63
CA VAL A 74 7.51 13.39 -8.44
C VAL A 74 8.37 13.76 -7.26
N LEU A 75 7.80 14.47 -6.29
CA LEU A 75 8.46 14.91 -5.06
C LEU A 75 7.95 14.06 -3.89
N MET A 76 8.86 13.65 -3.02
CA MET A 76 8.49 13.02 -1.74
C MET A 76 8.80 13.97 -0.58
N PRO A 77 7.87 14.18 0.37
CA PRO A 77 8.12 15.05 1.52
C PRO A 77 9.34 14.63 2.34
N ASP A 78 9.61 13.31 2.41
CA ASP A 78 10.77 12.76 3.10
C ASP A 78 11.34 11.55 2.35
N MET A 79 12.57 11.67 1.83
CA MET A 79 13.25 10.58 1.11
C MET A 79 13.66 9.42 2.03
N THR A 80 13.68 9.62 3.35
CA THR A 80 13.94 8.55 4.32
C THR A 80 12.68 7.77 4.71
N ALA A 81 11.52 8.14 4.17
CA ALA A 81 10.27 7.41 4.34
C ALA A 81 10.30 6.15 3.48
N ASP A 82 10.90 5.08 4.00
CA ASP A 82 11.12 3.82 3.29
C ASP A 82 10.31 2.68 3.91
N CYS A 83 10.03 1.65 3.11
CA CYS A 83 9.33 0.45 3.58
C CYS A 83 10.34 -0.70 3.78
N PRO A 84 10.59 -1.15 5.02
CA PRO A 84 11.53 -2.25 5.26
C PRO A 84 11.18 -3.52 4.48
N MET A 85 9.87 -3.82 4.33
CA MET A 85 9.41 -4.97 3.55
C MET A 85 9.87 -4.93 2.09
N ALA A 86 9.99 -3.74 1.49
CA ALA A 86 10.40 -3.59 0.10
C ALA A 86 11.81 -4.16 -0.19
N HIS A 87 12.62 -4.36 0.85
CA HIS A 87 13.97 -4.90 0.79
C HIS A 87 14.07 -6.36 1.31
N MET A 88 12.95 -7.02 1.61
CA MET A 88 12.92 -8.39 2.14
C MET A 88 12.83 -9.47 1.03
N ALA A 89 13.10 -9.12 -0.21
CA ALA A 89 13.31 -10.05 -1.31
C ALA A 89 14.55 -9.61 -2.09
N ASP A 90 15.13 -10.49 -2.88
CA ASP A 90 16.30 -10.21 -3.69
C ASP A 90 16.22 -10.85 -5.08
N VAL A 91 16.97 -10.28 -6.04
CA VAL A 91 16.98 -10.71 -7.44
C VAL A 91 17.59 -12.10 -7.62
N GLU A 92 18.56 -12.48 -6.80
CA GLU A 92 19.20 -13.79 -6.89
C GLU A 92 18.21 -14.91 -6.54
N THR A 93 17.38 -14.69 -5.52
CA THR A 93 16.29 -15.61 -5.16
C THR A 93 15.28 -15.73 -6.31
N ILE A 94 14.89 -14.63 -6.96
CA ILE A 94 14.03 -14.67 -8.15
C ILE A 94 14.67 -15.52 -9.26
N ARG A 95 15.95 -15.29 -9.56
CA ARG A 95 16.67 -16.05 -10.59
C ARG A 95 16.78 -17.55 -10.26
N LYS A 96 16.97 -17.87 -8.97
CA LYS A 96 16.98 -19.25 -8.48
C LYS A 96 15.63 -19.92 -8.71
N MET A 97 14.54 -19.29 -8.27
CA MET A 97 13.18 -19.84 -8.43
C MET A 97 12.80 -20.05 -9.90
N ARG A 98 13.20 -19.12 -10.79
CA ARG A 98 12.99 -19.29 -12.24
C ARG A 98 13.76 -20.46 -12.86
N LYS A 99 14.84 -20.93 -12.24
CA LYS A 99 15.57 -22.16 -12.68
C LYS A 99 14.96 -23.43 -12.10
N GLU A 100 14.29 -23.32 -10.94
CA GLU A 100 13.71 -24.44 -10.22
C GLU A 100 12.31 -24.83 -10.73
N TYR A 101 11.56 -23.84 -11.26
CA TYR A 101 10.20 -24.02 -11.74
C TYR A 101 10.06 -23.56 -13.19
N ASP A 102 9.71 -24.47 -14.11
CA ASP A 102 9.59 -24.16 -15.55
C ASP A 102 8.41 -23.23 -15.87
N ASP A 103 7.29 -23.38 -15.16
CA ASP A 103 6.08 -22.55 -15.31
C ASP A 103 5.88 -21.65 -14.08
N LEU A 104 6.75 -20.67 -13.92
CA LEU A 104 6.74 -19.74 -12.78
C LEU A 104 6.30 -18.33 -13.18
N ALA A 105 5.29 -17.80 -12.49
CA ALA A 105 5.04 -16.36 -12.44
C ALA A 105 5.59 -15.76 -11.16
N VAL A 106 6.42 -14.74 -11.28
CA VAL A 106 6.88 -13.91 -10.15
C VAL A 106 5.87 -12.78 -9.95
N VAL A 107 5.07 -12.91 -8.90
CA VAL A 107 4.05 -11.94 -8.50
C VAL A 107 4.64 -11.02 -7.46
N CYS A 108 4.81 -9.77 -7.81
CA CYS A 108 5.46 -8.75 -6.97
C CYS A 108 4.42 -7.86 -6.30
N TYR A 109 4.27 -8.00 -4.99
CA TYR A 109 3.53 -6.99 -4.24
C TYR A 109 4.21 -5.63 -4.44
N ILE A 110 3.42 -4.60 -4.74
CA ILE A 110 3.91 -3.25 -5.13
C ILE A 110 4.86 -2.64 -4.09
N ASN A 111 4.77 -3.12 -2.83
CA ASN A 111 5.64 -2.76 -1.72
C ASN A 111 7.04 -3.38 -1.90
N SER A 112 7.66 -3.08 -3.02
CA SER A 112 8.96 -3.58 -3.48
C SER A 112 9.70 -2.49 -4.22
N THR A 113 11.02 -2.59 -4.28
CA THR A 113 11.87 -1.66 -5.03
C THR A 113 11.65 -1.78 -6.55
N ALA A 114 11.99 -0.76 -7.31
CA ALA A 114 11.99 -0.81 -8.77
C ALA A 114 12.85 -1.97 -9.31
N ALA A 115 13.97 -2.27 -8.64
CA ALA A 115 14.85 -3.39 -9.01
C ALA A 115 14.16 -4.75 -8.92
N LEU A 116 13.31 -4.99 -7.91
CA LEU A 116 12.53 -6.24 -7.81
C LEU A 116 11.41 -6.30 -8.86
N LYS A 117 10.78 -5.16 -9.12
CA LYS A 117 9.75 -5.07 -10.15
C LYS A 117 10.29 -5.41 -11.54
N GLU A 118 11.52 -4.99 -11.89
CA GLU A 118 12.18 -5.32 -13.16
C GLU A 118 12.22 -6.84 -13.45
N TYR A 119 12.37 -7.67 -12.42
CA TYR A 119 12.46 -9.13 -12.56
C TYR A 119 11.13 -9.86 -12.35
N SER A 120 10.05 -9.12 -12.21
CA SER A 120 8.71 -9.66 -11.93
C SER A 120 7.84 -9.70 -13.18
N ASP A 121 6.87 -10.61 -13.22
CA ASP A 121 5.94 -10.77 -14.36
C ASP A 121 4.73 -9.85 -14.23
N VAL A 122 4.33 -9.56 -12.99
CA VAL A 122 3.20 -8.68 -12.67
C VAL A 122 3.36 -8.10 -11.27
N CYS A 123 2.99 -6.83 -11.10
CA CYS A 123 2.77 -6.27 -9.77
C CYS A 123 1.33 -6.54 -9.31
N VAL A 124 1.15 -6.57 -7.99
CA VAL A 124 -0.16 -6.65 -7.34
C VAL A 124 -0.21 -5.73 -6.13
N THR A 125 -1.41 -5.44 -5.67
CA THR A 125 -1.67 -4.82 -4.37
C THR A 125 -2.60 -5.71 -3.56
N SER A 126 -2.76 -5.46 -2.26
CA SER A 126 -3.74 -6.17 -1.44
C SER A 126 -5.18 -6.09 -1.99
N ALA A 127 -5.49 -5.03 -2.77
CA ALA A 127 -6.81 -4.84 -3.37
C ALA A 127 -7.08 -5.73 -4.60
N ASN A 128 -6.06 -6.23 -5.28
CA ASN A 128 -6.22 -6.92 -6.56
C ASN A 128 -5.46 -8.25 -6.68
N ALA A 129 -4.67 -8.63 -5.67
CA ALA A 129 -3.78 -9.80 -5.75
C ALA A 129 -4.55 -11.08 -6.05
N VAL A 130 -5.64 -11.37 -5.35
CA VAL A 130 -6.48 -12.57 -5.57
C VAL A 130 -7.00 -12.61 -7.01
N LYS A 131 -7.56 -11.48 -7.49
CA LYS A 131 -8.11 -11.38 -8.85
C LYS A 131 -7.03 -11.61 -9.90
N ILE A 132 -5.88 -10.93 -9.77
CA ILE A 132 -4.80 -11.02 -10.76
C ILE A 132 -4.20 -12.41 -10.78
N VAL A 133 -3.92 -13.02 -9.61
CA VAL A 133 -3.33 -14.35 -9.54
C VAL A 133 -4.25 -15.41 -10.16
N LYS A 134 -5.56 -15.30 -10.01
CA LYS A 134 -6.53 -16.17 -10.70
C LYS A 134 -6.42 -16.10 -12.23
N GLU A 135 -6.18 -14.91 -12.77
CA GLU A 135 -6.08 -14.68 -14.23
C GLU A 135 -4.75 -15.10 -14.85
N LEU A 136 -3.70 -15.35 -14.03
CA LEU A 136 -2.41 -15.78 -14.56
C LEU A 136 -2.51 -17.22 -15.11
N PRO A 137 -1.92 -17.49 -16.30
CA PRO A 137 -1.92 -18.86 -16.86
C PRO A 137 -1.04 -19.82 -16.06
N ASN A 138 -0.01 -19.30 -15.40
CA ASN A 138 1.00 -20.09 -14.70
C ASN A 138 0.41 -20.84 -13.51
N LYS A 139 0.88 -22.07 -13.30
CA LYS A 139 0.50 -22.87 -12.15
C LYS A 139 1.32 -22.54 -10.91
N ASN A 140 2.62 -22.26 -11.10
CA ASN A 140 3.54 -21.94 -10.01
C ASN A 140 3.61 -20.42 -9.82
N ILE A 141 3.42 -19.95 -8.59
CA ILE A 141 3.41 -18.54 -8.22
C ILE A 141 4.51 -18.29 -7.18
N PHE A 142 5.53 -17.53 -7.51
CA PHE A 142 6.47 -17.00 -6.53
C PHE A 142 6.01 -15.63 -6.10
N PHE A 143 5.44 -15.51 -4.90
CA PHE A 143 4.90 -14.28 -4.38
C PHE A 143 5.94 -13.57 -3.49
N ILE A 144 6.27 -12.35 -3.84
CA ILE A 144 7.24 -11.51 -3.14
C ILE A 144 6.65 -10.13 -2.81
N PRO A 145 7.13 -9.41 -1.76
CA PRO A 145 8.00 -9.92 -0.70
C PRO A 145 7.24 -10.51 0.49
N ASP A 146 5.93 -10.22 0.66
CA ASP A 146 5.13 -10.45 1.86
C ASP A 146 4.56 -11.88 1.93
N ARG A 147 5.00 -12.66 2.94
CA ARG A 147 4.53 -14.03 3.15
C ARG A 147 3.07 -14.11 3.62
N ASN A 148 2.65 -13.16 4.46
CA ASN A 148 1.31 -13.20 5.04
C ASN A 148 0.26 -12.92 3.97
N LEU A 149 0.46 -11.86 3.17
CA LEU A 149 -0.40 -11.60 2.01
C LEU A 149 -0.36 -12.75 1.01
N ALA A 150 0.81 -13.39 0.80
CA ALA A 150 0.93 -14.55 -0.07
C ALA A 150 0.08 -15.72 0.41
N HIS A 151 0.08 -16.03 1.71
CA HIS A 151 -0.78 -17.06 2.30
C HIS A 151 -2.27 -16.70 2.15
N PHE A 152 -2.64 -15.46 2.46
CA PHE A 152 -4.01 -15.00 2.25
C PHE A 152 -4.46 -15.18 0.80
N VAL A 153 -3.62 -14.83 -0.18
CA VAL A 153 -3.94 -15.03 -1.60
C VAL A 153 -4.04 -16.51 -1.95
N ALA A 154 -3.11 -17.34 -1.45
CA ALA A 154 -3.09 -18.79 -1.70
C ALA A 154 -4.37 -19.48 -1.23
N ASP A 155 -4.90 -19.09 -0.07
CA ASP A 155 -6.17 -19.63 0.46
C ASP A 155 -7.37 -19.33 -0.45
N HIS A 156 -7.29 -18.25 -1.24
CA HIS A 156 -8.33 -17.86 -2.19
C HIS A 156 -8.10 -18.37 -3.62
N VAL A 157 -6.93 -19.00 -3.90
CA VAL A 157 -6.55 -19.52 -5.21
C VAL A 157 -5.88 -20.90 -5.05
N PRO A 158 -6.62 -21.90 -4.48
CA PRO A 158 -6.07 -23.19 -4.11
C PRO A 158 -5.61 -24.05 -5.31
N GLU A 159 -6.01 -23.68 -6.52
CA GLU A 159 -5.57 -24.34 -7.75
C GLU A 159 -4.14 -24.00 -8.17
N LYS A 160 -3.52 -22.96 -7.57
CA LYS A 160 -2.13 -22.57 -7.83
C LYS A 160 -1.18 -23.14 -6.79
N ASN A 161 0.06 -23.35 -7.20
CA ASN A 161 1.14 -23.74 -6.30
C ASN A 161 1.95 -22.51 -5.90
N PHE A 162 1.93 -22.15 -4.62
CA PHE A 162 2.64 -20.97 -4.14
C PHE A 162 4.03 -21.32 -3.60
N VAL A 163 5.00 -20.54 -4.01
CA VAL A 163 6.33 -20.46 -3.41
C VAL A 163 6.39 -19.15 -2.64
N TYR A 164 6.74 -19.23 -1.37
CA TYR A 164 6.68 -18.08 -0.46
C TYR A 164 8.07 -17.47 -0.27
N ASN A 165 8.14 -16.15 -0.35
CA ASN A 165 9.27 -15.39 0.18
C ASN A 165 9.07 -15.20 1.70
N ASN A 166 10.15 -14.91 2.44
CA ASN A 166 10.07 -14.80 3.91
C ASN A 166 9.99 -13.33 4.41
N GLY A 167 9.54 -12.41 3.57
CA GLY A 167 9.31 -11.02 3.97
C GLY A 167 7.95 -10.82 4.66
N PHE A 168 7.78 -9.68 5.30
CA PHE A 168 6.55 -9.32 6.02
C PHE A 168 6.49 -7.81 6.30
N CYS A 169 5.29 -7.29 6.54
CA CYS A 169 5.10 -5.93 7.02
C CYS A 169 5.35 -5.83 8.53
N PRO A 170 6.38 -5.11 9.01
CA PRO A 170 6.66 -5.04 10.46
C PRO A 170 5.52 -4.44 11.28
N THR A 171 4.68 -3.60 10.69
CA THR A 171 3.53 -3.00 11.38
C THR A 171 2.42 -4.01 11.59
N HIS A 172 2.09 -4.82 10.57
CA HIS A 172 1.04 -5.83 10.65
C HIS A 172 1.51 -7.09 11.40
N GLU A 173 2.77 -7.47 11.23
CA GLU A 173 3.37 -8.62 11.91
C GLU A 173 3.38 -8.49 13.44
N ARG A 174 3.49 -7.25 13.96
CA ARG A 174 3.51 -6.99 15.41
C ARG A 174 2.16 -7.06 16.10
N MET A 175 1.06 -7.12 15.37
CA MET A 175 -0.26 -7.26 15.97
C MET A 175 -0.45 -8.69 16.47
N GLU A 176 -0.48 -8.83 17.79
CA GLU A 176 -0.66 -10.13 18.45
C GLU A 176 -2.15 -10.52 18.46
N PRO A 177 -2.51 -11.76 18.10
CA PRO A 177 -3.90 -12.24 18.19
C PRO A 177 -4.49 -12.09 19.60
N GLU A 178 -3.67 -12.26 20.64
CA GLU A 178 -4.06 -12.12 22.04
C GLU A 178 -4.48 -10.69 22.38
N ASP A 179 -3.77 -9.67 21.86
CA ASP A 179 -4.12 -8.25 22.05
C ASP A 179 -5.49 -7.97 21.40
N VAL A 180 -5.75 -8.52 20.22
CA VAL A 180 -7.05 -8.40 19.51
C VAL A 180 -8.16 -9.13 20.26
N ALA A 181 -7.90 -10.35 20.76
CA ALA A 181 -8.84 -11.12 21.56
C ALA A 181 -9.23 -10.39 22.85
N GLU A 182 -8.29 -9.69 23.48
CA GLU A 182 -8.55 -8.86 24.66
C GLU A 182 -9.50 -7.70 24.35
N VAL A 183 -9.26 -6.98 23.23
CA VAL A 183 -10.17 -5.92 22.77
C VAL A 183 -11.54 -6.49 22.45
N LYS A 184 -11.61 -7.65 21.79
CA LYS A 184 -12.89 -8.33 21.48
C LYS A 184 -13.65 -8.74 22.74
N ARG A 185 -12.97 -9.15 23.82
CA ARG A 185 -13.63 -9.44 25.10
C ARG A 185 -14.24 -8.20 25.77
N ARG A 186 -13.57 -7.05 25.64
CA ARG A 186 -14.08 -5.76 26.13
C ARG A 186 -15.23 -5.22 25.27
N HIS A 187 -15.25 -5.55 23.97
CA HIS A 187 -16.23 -5.09 22.99
C HIS A 187 -16.79 -6.27 22.20
N PRO A 188 -17.62 -7.13 22.82
CA PRO A 188 -18.06 -8.39 22.21
C PRO A 188 -18.93 -8.20 20.95
N GLY A 189 -19.60 -7.05 20.78
CA GLY A 189 -20.38 -6.69 19.60
C GLY A 189 -19.53 -6.21 18.42
N ALA A 190 -18.28 -5.81 18.64
CA ALA A 190 -17.44 -5.25 17.58
C ALA A 190 -16.98 -6.30 16.58
N GLN A 191 -17.11 -6.01 15.27
CA GLN A 191 -16.54 -6.85 14.23
C GLN A 191 -15.04 -6.58 14.07
N ILE A 192 -14.26 -7.65 13.82
CA ILE A 192 -12.83 -7.56 13.55
C ILE A 192 -12.62 -7.42 12.06
N VAL A 193 -11.97 -6.32 11.64
CA VAL A 193 -11.59 -6.09 10.25
C VAL A 193 -10.06 -6.05 10.15
N ALA A 194 -9.47 -6.84 9.25
CA ALA A 194 -8.03 -7.03 9.19
C ALA A 194 -7.47 -6.85 7.78
N HIS A 195 -6.24 -6.35 7.70
CA HIS A 195 -5.49 -6.31 6.45
C HIS A 195 -4.82 -7.66 6.17
N GLY A 196 -4.78 -8.07 4.90
CA GLY A 196 -4.19 -9.36 4.49
C GLY A 196 -2.69 -9.52 4.79
N GLU A 197 -1.99 -8.48 5.23
CA GLU A 197 -0.60 -8.55 5.74
C GLU A 197 -0.49 -9.01 7.19
N CYS A 198 -1.60 -9.18 7.91
CA CYS A 198 -1.61 -9.72 9.27
C CYS A 198 -1.27 -11.21 9.26
N ARG A 199 -0.79 -11.72 10.40
CA ARG A 199 -0.51 -13.15 10.58
C ARG A 199 -1.78 -13.99 10.45
N ALA A 200 -1.65 -15.23 9.98
CA ALA A 200 -2.76 -16.15 9.75
C ALA A 200 -3.67 -16.35 10.96
N GLU A 201 -3.08 -16.41 12.17
CA GLU A 201 -3.82 -16.59 13.42
C GLU A 201 -4.76 -15.40 13.70
N LEU A 202 -4.34 -14.18 13.36
CA LEU A 202 -5.18 -12.99 13.47
C LEU A 202 -6.24 -12.96 12.37
N LEU A 203 -5.88 -13.32 11.14
CA LEU A 203 -6.82 -13.38 10.02
C LEU A 203 -7.95 -14.39 10.28
N ALA A 204 -7.65 -15.50 10.95
CA ALA A 204 -8.65 -16.51 11.35
C ALA A 204 -9.70 -15.99 12.37
N MET A 205 -9.41 -14.89 13.06
CA MET A 205 -10.34 -14.25 13.98
C MET A 205 -11.18 -13.15 13.34
N ALA A 206 -10.82 -12.72 12.11
CA ALA A 206 -11.41 -11.56 11.48
C ALA A 206 -12.77 -11.88 10.83
N ASP A 207 -13.74 -10.99 11.01
CA ASP A 207 -15.02 -11.03 10.31
C ASP A 207 -14.87 -10.57 8.84
N TYR A 208 -13.85 -9.75 8.57
CA TYR A 208 -13.50 -9.32 7.23
C TYR A 208 -11.98 -9.17 7.07
N VAL A 209 -11.45 -9.72 5.97
CA VAL A 209 -10.05 -9.54 5.58
C VAL A 209 -9.99 -8.93 4.17
N GLY A 210 -9.20 -7.87 4.02
CA GLY A 210 -9.06 -7.21 2.72
C GLY A 210 -7.96 -6.16 2.67
N SER A 211 -7.98 -5.33 1.61
CA SER A 211 -7.13 -4.16 1.49
C SER A 211 -7.64 -3.02 2.37
N THR A 212 -6.83 -1.97 2.53
CA THR A 212 -7.24 -0.77 3.27
C THR A 212 -8.53 -0.16 2.71
N SER A 213 -8.62 -0.01 1.38
CA SER A 213 -9.86 0.46 0.73
C SER A 213 -11.02 -0.53 0.94
N GLY A 214 -10.75 -1.83 0.90
CA GLY A 214 -11.76 -2.87 1.16
C GLY A 214 -12.30 -2.80 2.58
N ILE A 215 -11.44 -2.59 3.58
CA ILE A 215 -11.86 -2.38 4.98
C ILE A 215 -12.78 -1.17 5.10
N ILE A 216 -12.41 -0.04 4.49
CA ILE A 216 -13.23 1.17 4.52
C ILE A 216 -14.61 0.91 3.90
N GLN A 217 -14.65 0.25 2.74
CA GLN A 217 -15.89 -0.08 2.05
C GLN A 217 -16.76 -1.06 2.86
N TYR A 218 -16.16 -2.11 3.43
CA TYR A 218 -16.87 -3.07 4.28
C TYR A 218 -17.50 -2.39 5.49
N VAL A 219 -16.72 -1.59 6.21
CA VAL A 219 -17.19 -0.83 7.37
C VAL A 219 -18.36 0.10 6.98
N SER A 220 -18.24 0.80 5.86
CA SER A 220 -19.29 1.75 5.42
C SER A 220 -20.56 1.04 4.99
N ALA A 221 -20.48 -0.19 4.45
CA ALA A 221 -21.64 -0.99 4.02
C ALA A 221 -22.26 -1.83 5.15
N SER A 222 -21.54 -2.07 6.25
CA SER A 222 -22.00 -2.91 7.36
C SER A 222 -22.99 -2.19 8.26
N ASP A 223 -24.00 -2.90 8.75
CA ASP A 223 -24.93 -2.42 9.79
C ASP A 223 -24.30 -2.40 11.20
N CYS A 224 -23.13 -3.05 11.39
CA CYS A 224 -22.40 -3.06 12.63
C CYS A 224 -21.92 -1.66 13.01
N GLN A 225 -22.02 -1.32 14.31
CA GLN A 225 -21.69 0.01 14.81
C GLN A 225 -20.29 0.08 15.44
N GLU A 226 -19.68 -1.08 15.71
CA GLU A 226 -18.41 -1.17 16.42
C GLU A 226 -17.43 -2.06 15.65
N PHE A 227 -16.19 -1.59 15.49
CA PHE A 227 -15.17 -2.34 14.76
C PHE A 227 -13.83 -2.34 15.49
N ILE A 228 -13.16 -3.49 15.49
CA ILE A 228 -11.76 -3.63 15.88
C ILE A 228 -10.94 -3.62 14.62
N VAL A 229 -10.10 -2.59 14.45
CA VAL A 229 -9.36 -2.32 13.22
C VAL A 229 -7.95 -2.88 13.33
N CYS A 230 -7.68 -3.97 12.61
CA CYS A 230 -6.39 -4.65 12.54
C CYS A 230 -5.63 -4.25 11.28
N THR A 231 -5.29 -2.96 11.17
CA THR A 231 -4.40 -2.37 10.19
C THR A 231 -3.80 -1.07 10.75
N GLU A 232 -2.94 -0.41 9.99
CA GLU A 232 -2.25 0.82 10.41
C GLU A 232 -3.25 1.93 10.79
N GLU A 233 -2.99 2.60 11.91
CA GLU A 233 -3.95 3.48 12.60
C GLU A 233 -4.43 4.69 11.78
N GLY A 234 -3.62 5.16 10.83
CA GLY A 234 -3.96 6.32 9.97
C GLY A 234 -5.23 6.13 9.15
N VAL A 235 -5.63 4.87 8.89
CA VAL A 235 -6.93 4.58 8.25
C VAL A 235 -8.10 5.12 9.05
N GLY A 236 -7.91 5.30 10.37
CA GLY A 236 -8.92 5.79 11.30
C GLY A 236 -9.46 7.17 10.95
N TYR A 237 -8.64 8.03 10.32
CA TYR A 237 -9.10 9.32 9.82
C TYR A 237 -10.25 9.13 8.82
N LYS A 238 -10.02 8.30 7.79
CA LYS A 238 -11.02 8.07 6.74
C LYS A 238 -12.22 7.26 7.23
N LEU A 239 -12.00 6.28 8.12
CA LEU A 239 -13.07 5.53 8.75
C LEU A 239 -14.04 6.44 9.52
N LYS A 240 -13.51 7.35 10.32
CA LYS A 240 -14.32 8.30 11.10
C LYS A 240 -15.00 9.34 10.21
N GLU A 241 -14.29 9.87 9.19
CA GLU A 241 -14.87 10.83 8.24
C GLU A 241 -16.12 10.28 7.55
N GLN A 242 -16.07 9.00 7.14
CA GLN A 242 -17.16 8.37 6.39
C GLN A 242 -18.25 7.74 7.27
N ASN A 243 -17.98 7.51 8.56
CA ASN A 243 -18.86 6.76 9.45
C ASN A 243 -18.89 7.42 10.84
N LEU A 244 -19.50 8.61 10.94
CA LEU A 244 -19.53 9.42 12.15
C LEU A 244 -20.17 8.72 13.36
N GLU A 245 -21.17 7.87 13.11
CA GLU A 245 -21.90 7.14 14.16
C GLU A 245 -21.22 5.88 14.63
N LYS A 246 -20.14 5.41 13.93
CA LYS A 246 -19.47 4.16 14.24
C LYS A 246 -18.28 4.35 15.17
N THR A 247 -18.01 3.34 16.00
CA THR A 247 -16.89 3.33 16.95
C THR A 247 -15.80 2.39 16.47
N PHE A 248 -14.55 2.85 16.58
CA PHE A 248 -13.38 2.12 16.13
C PHE A 248 -12.43 1.88 17.31
N TYR A 249 -12.08 0.61 17.50
CA TYR A 249 -11.11 0.16 18.47
C TYR A 249 -9.86 -0.36 17.77
N TYR A 250 -8.73 -0.31 18.43
CA TYR A 250 -7.45 -0.83 17.95
C TYR A 250 -6.85 -1.75 18.98
N PRO A 251 -5.93 -2.66 18.61
CA PRO A 251 -5.10 -3.38 19.58
C PRO A 251 -4.40 -2.40 20.52
N ASP A 252 -4.18 -2.81 21.78
CA ASP A 252 -3.58 -1.93 22.80
C ASP A 252 -2.19 -1.42 22.37
N LYS A 253 -1.42 -2.24 21.64
CA LYS A 253 -0.24 -1.79 20.90
C LYS A 253 -0.67 -1.23 19.57
N LEU A 254 -0.91 0.06 19.52
CA LEU A 254 -1.39 0.75 18.33
C LEU A 254 -0.49 0.46 17.09
N PRO A 255 -1.06 -0.05 15.98
CA PRO A 255 -0.29 -0.37 14.78
C PRO A 255 0.07 0.89 14.00
N VAL A 256 1.23 1.47 14.29
CA VAL A 256 1.75 2.69 13.67
C VAL A 256 2.91 2.34 12.73
N CYS A 257 2.84 2.82 11.49
CA CYS A 257 3.96 2.80 10.56
C CYS A 257 4.81 4.07 10.71
N PRO A 258 6.01 4.01 11.33
CA PRO A 258 6.80 5.21 11.58
C PRO A 258 7.24 5.91 10.29
N ASN A 259 7.39 5.17 9.19
CA ASN A 259 7.80 5.73 7.92
C ASN A 259 6.68 6.53 7.23
N MET A 260 5.44 6.06 7.27
CA MET A 260 4.29 6.84 6.79
C MET A 260 4.12 8.14 7.57
N LYS A 261 4.39 8.14 8.88
CA LYS A 261 4.30 9.31 9.76
C LYS A 261 5.42 10.35 9.55
N LYS A 262 6.44 10.07 8.72
CA LYS A 262 7.48 11.04 8.35
C LYS A 262 6.95 12.13 7.40
N ASN A 263 5.85 11.88 6.72
CA ASN A 263 5.17 12.88 5.89
C ASN A 263 4.46 13.89 6.79
N THR A 264 4.90 15.14 6.77
CA THR A 264 4.33 16.26 7.57
C THR A 264 4.05 17.48 6.70
N LEU A 265 3.22 18.40 7.19
CA LEU A 265 2.88 19.63 6.46
C LEU A 265 4.12 20.49 6.16
N GLU A 266 5.07 20.57 7.10
CA GLU A 266 6.29 21.36 6.94
C GLU A 266 7.17 20.78 5.82
N LYS A 267 7.27 19.44 5.71
CA LYS A 267 8.03 18.80 4.65
C LYS A 267 7.35 18.91 3.29
N ILE A 268 6.02 18.85 3.24
CA ILE A 268 5.25 19.13 2.02
C ILE A 268 5.49 20.56 1.56
N LEU A 269 5.41 21.52 2.47
CA LEU A 269 5.71 22.91 2.19
C LEU A 269 7.13 23.08 1.65
N HIS A 270 8.12 22.46 2.32
CA HIS A 270 9.52 22.53 1.93
C HIS A 270 9.75 22.05 0.48
N VAL A 271 9.27 20.86 0.12
CA VAL A 271 9.48 20.35 -1.24
C VAL A 271 8.70 21.14 -2.30
N LEU A 272 7.56 21.72 -1.94
CA LEU A 272 6.86 22.67 -2.82
C LEU A 272 7.61 24.00 -2.99
N GLN A 273 8.33 24.48 -1.98
CA GLN A 273 9.14 25.69 -2.10
C GLN A 273 10.41 25.46 -2.91
N THR A 274 11.14 24.41 -2.60
CA THR A 274 12.50 24.16 -3.11
C THR A 274 12.54 23.33 -4.38
N GLY A 275 11.60 22.39 -4.55
CA GLY A 275 11.67 21.33 -5.56
C GLY A 275 12.64 20.20 -5.21
N GLU A 276 13.16 20.19 -3.98
CA GLU A 276 14.02 19.10 -3.49
C GLU A 276 13.26 17.78 -3.33
N ASN A 277 13.98 16.71 -3.12
CA ASN A 277 13.43 15.36 -2.96
C ASN A 277 12.67 14.85 -4.20
N GLU A 278 13.14 15.20 -5.41
CA GLU A 278 12.62 14.59 -6.63
C GLU A 278 13.05 13.12 -6.71
N VAL A 279 12.09 12.27 -7.04
CA VAL A 279 12.31 10.84 -7.25
C VAL A 279 12.94 10.62 -8.62
N HIS A 280 14.10 9.98 -8.63
CA HIS A 280 14.82 9.60 -9.84
C HIS A 280 14.89 8.08 -9.98
N VAL A 281 14.55 7.56 -11.15
CA VAL A 281 14.71 6.15 -11.49
C VAL A 281 15.48 6.07 -12.81
N ASP A 282 16.54 5.29 -12.83
CA ASP A 282 17.34 5.08 -14.05
C ASP A 282 16.46 4.69 -15.24
N ALA A 283 16.76 5.20 -16.42
CA ALA A 283 15.90 5.07 -17.59
C ALA A 283 15.65 3.62 -17.98
N LYS A 284 16.67 2.75 -17.94
CA LYS A 284 16.55 1.32 -18.27
C LYS A 284 15.76 0.58 -17.19
N LEU A 285 16.08 0.83 -15.92
CA LEU A 285 15.34 0.26 -14.79
C LEU A 285 13.86 0.65 -14.86
N ARG A 286 13.58 1.92 -15.15
CA ARG A 286 12.23 2.45 -15.31
C ARG A 286 11.46 1.75 -16.42
N GLU A 287 12.05 1.58 -17.61
CA GLU A 287 11.42 0.90 -18.73
C GLU A 287 11.07 -0.55 -18.39
N ASN A 288 11.96 -1.27 -17.74
CA ASN A 288 11.76 -2.66 -17.39
C ASN A 288 10.73 -2.84 -16.25
N SER A 289 10.82 -2.04 -15.19
CA SER A 289 9.91 -2.09 -14.04
C SER A 289 8.50 -1.54 -14.35
N LYS A 290 8.33 -0.80 -15.44
CA LYS A 290 7.04 -0.30 -15.92
C LYS A 290 6.12 -1.44 -16.35
N LYS A 291 6.66 -2.46 -17.02
CA LYS A 291 5.89 -3.58 -17.59
C LYS A 291 5.03 -4.32 -16.55
N PRO A 292 5.56 -4.79 -15.40
CA PRO A 292 4.74 -5.43 -14.38
C PRO A 292 3.74 -4.50 -13.71
N LEU A 293 4.02 -3.20 -13.61
CA LEU A 293 3.06 -2.20 -13.10
C LEU A 293 1.91 -1.97 -14.09
N GLU A 294 2.19 -1.82 -15.38
CA GLU A 294 1.16 -1.69 -16.42
C GLU A 294 0.31 -2.97 -16.51
N LYS A 295 0.94 -4.14 -16.39
CA LYS A 295 0.25 -5.43 -16.36
C LYS A 295 -0.73 -5.54 -15.19
N MET A 296 -0.35 -5.02 -14.00
CA MET A 296 -1.26 -4.91 -12.86
C MET A 296 -2.49 -4.07 -13.21
N LEU A 297 -2.27 -2.87 -13.79
CA LEU A 297 -3.37 -1.96 -14.14
C LEU A 297 -4.30 -2.57 -15.21
N GLU A 298 -3.73 -3.26 -16.20
CA GLU A 298 -4.48 -3.98 -17.26
C GLU A 298 -5.37 -5.09 -16.67
N LEU A 299 -4.78 -6.01 -15.87
CA LEU A 299 -5.50 -7.15 -15.33
C LEU A 299 -6.54 -6.74 -14.28
N ALA A 300 -6.24 -5.72 -13.49
CA ALA A 300 -7.22 -5.21 -12.52
C ALA A 300 -8.44 -4.52 -13.18
N ALA A 301 -8.31 -4.06 -14.43
CA ALA A 301 -9.39 -3.40 -15.17
C ALA A 301 -10.39 -4.37 -15.84
N LYS A 302 -10.01 -5.63 -16.03
CA LYS A 302 -10.87 -6.72 -16.53
C LYS A 302 -11.91 -7.11 -15.49
#